data_c223807a40039f635b1d03a891c1a057
#
_entry.id   c223807a40039f635b1d03a891c1a057
#
_cell.length_a   1.000
_cell.length_b   1.000
_cell.length_c   1.000
_cell.angle_alpha   90.00
_cell.angle_beta   90.00
_cell.angle_gamma   90.00
#
_symmetry.space_group_name_H-M   'P 1'
#
loop_
_entity.id
_entity.type
_entity.pdbx_description
1 polymer ?
#
loop_
_entity_poly.entity_id
_entity_poly.type
_entity_poly.pdbx_seq_one_letter_code
_entity_poly.pdbx_strand_id
1 'polypeptide(L)'
;MVTSSSSATNGLIECQGVTKTFGGVVANNDIALSVPQGRITGLIGPNGSGKTTLFNSIVGYHPLDSGSIKFKGKEISKLRVPQIARMGILRTFQQTRIYSKMNCVKNMLVSVPHRHETYRTMFSEHPPEVTERAEELLDYVGLYQKRFLISGDLSFGQQKLLEFAMALMTEPEVLLLDEPTAGINPTLINGLIDRLRRANEKMGITLFVIEHNMRVIMNLAEHIYCLANGKLLAEGTPDKIQNDKRVIDAYLGGHA
;
A
#
# COMPACT_ATOMS: atom_id res chain seq x y z
N MET A 1 -20.32 1.67 -34.31
CA MET A 1 -18.86 1.54 -34.12
C MET A 1 -18.37 2.85 -33.51
N VAL A 2 -18.18 2.92 -32.22
CA VAL A 2 -17.56 4.05 -31.53
C VAL A 2 -16.29 3.51 -30.91
N THR A 3 -15.17 3.74 -31.56
CA THR A 3 -13.83 3.45 -31.07
C THR A 3 -13.49 4.49 -30.00
N SER A 4 -13.63 4.12 -28.72
CA SER A 4 -13.07 4.90 -27.64
C SER A 4 -11.56 4.71 -27.60
N SER A 5 -10.84 5.67 -28.18
CA SER A 5 -9.39 5.80 -27.97
C SER A 5 -9.14 6.17 -26.51
N SER A 6 -8.89 5.19 -25.66
CA SER A 6 -8.29 5.43 -24.34
C SER A 6 -6.86 5.89 -24.58
N SER A 7 -6.57 7.14 -24.27
CA SER A 7 -5.21 7.65 -24.11
C SER A 7 -4.53 6.77 -23.04
N ALA A 8 -3.64 5.90 -23.47
CA ALA A 8 -2.81 5.09 -22.60
C ALA A 8 -1.83 6.03 -21.85
N THR A 9 -2.27 6.56 -20.73
CA THR A 9 -1.34 7.04 -19.69
C THR A 9 -0.65 5.79 -19.15
N ASN A 10 0.62 5.58 -19.54
CA ASN A 10 1.44 4.49 -19.02
C ASN A 10 1.40 4.56 -17.47
N GLY A 11 0.64 3.68 -16.85
CA GLY A 11 0.58 3.57 -15.40
C GLY A 11 1.89 3.03 -14.86
N LEU A 12 2.22 3.40 -13.62
CA LEU A 12 3.37 2.82 -12.94
C LEU A 12 3.11 1.33 -12.63
N ILE A 13 1.87 1.00 -12.18
CA ILE A 13 1.35 -0.36 -12.11
C ILE A 13 0.16 -0.46 -13.07
N GLU A 14 0.15 -1.50 -13.91
CA GLU A 14 -0.95 -1.79 -14.83
C GLU A 14 -1.42 -3.23 -14.59
N CYS A 15 -2.71 -3.38 -14.30
CA CYS A 15 -3.39 -4.66 -14.22
C CYS A 15 -4.28 -4.83 -15.44
N GLN A 16 -4.17 -5.95 -16.16
CA GLN A 16 -4.93 -6.25 -17.36
C GLN A 16 -5.54 -7.65 -17.27
N GLY A 17 -6.87 -7.73 -17.15
CA GLY A 17 -7.59 -9.00 -17.11
C GLY A 17 -7.26 -9.88 -15.90
N VAL A 18 -6.86 -9.27 -14.78
CA VAL A 18 -6.39 -9.99 -13.60
C VAL A 18 -7.51 -10.84 -13.01
N THR A 19 -7.30 -12.16 -13.04
CA THR A 19 -8.24 -13.14 -12.49
C THR A 19 -7.54 -14.03 -11.46
N LYS A 20 -8.22 -14.23 -10.32
CA LYS A 20 -7.77 -15.11 -9.25
C LYS A 20 -8.92 -15.85 -8.59
N THR A 21 -8.76 -17.16 -8.48
CA THR A 21 -9.77 -18.07 -7.93
C THR A 21 -9.18 -18.86 -6.74
N PHE A 22 -10.00 -19.15 -5.76
CA PHE A 22 -9.66 -20.01 -4.61
C PHE A 22 -10.80 -21.01 -4.39
N GLY A 23 -10.51 -22.31 -4.52
CA GLY A 23 -11.49 -23.36 -4.22
C GLY A 23 -12.87 -23.18 -4.88
N GLY A 24 -12.89 -22.69 -6.14
CA GLY A 24 -14.13 -22.41 -6.87
C GLY A 24 -14.71 -21.00 -6.68
N VAL A 25 -14.21 -20.22 -5.71
CA VAL A 25 -14.62 -18.82 -5.52
C VAL A 25 -13.72 -17.91 -6.37
N VAL A 26 -14.31 -17.15 -7.29
CA VAL A 26 -13.58 -16.15 -8.09
C VAL A 26 -13.42 -14.87 -7.27
N ALA A 27 -12.25 -14.68 -6.70
CA ALA A 27 -11.95 -13.53 -5.84
C ALA A 27 -11.64 -12.24 -6.64
N ASN A 28 -10.99 -12.38 -7.80
CA ASN A 28 -10.84 -11.33 -8.81
C ASN A 28 -11.22 -11.90 -10.16
N ASN A 29 -11.99 -11.16 -10.95
CA ASN A 29 -12.53 -11.58 -12.23
C ASN A 29 -12.35 -10.47 -13.25
N ASP A 30 -11.36 -10.63 -14.12
CA ASP A 30 -11.07 -9.70 -15.24
C ASP A 30 -10.84 -8.25 -14.78
N ILE A 31 -10.05 -8.07 -13.71
CA ILE A 31 -9.74 -6.73 -13.19
C ILE A 31 -8.76 -6.02 -14.12
N ALA A 32 -9.17 -4.85 -14.61
CA ALA A 32 -8.31 -3.93 -15.34
C ALA A 32 -8.25 -2.59 -14.61
N LEU A 33 -7.04 -2.15 -14.21
CA LEU A 33 -6.81 -0.85 -13.58
C LEU A 33 -5.37 -0.38 -13.78
N SER A 34 -5.14 0.91 -13.58
CA SER A 34 -3.84 1.55 -13.70
C SER A 34 -3.57 2.46 -12.51
N VAL A 35 -2.37 2.35 -11.92
CA VAL A 35 -1.92 3.24 -10.85
C VAL A 35 -0.88 4.20 -11.43
N PRO A 36 -1.20 5.50 -11.60
CA PRO A 36 -0.27 6.48 -12.13
C PRO A 36 0.90 6.75 -11.18
N GLN A 37 2.08 7.04 -11.74
CA GLN A 37 3.26 7.41 -10.96
C GLN A 37 3.04 8.73 -10.21
N GLY A 38 3.54 8.81 -8.97
CA GLY A 38 3.51 10.01 -8.14
C GLY A 38 2.12 10.43 -7.69
N ARG A 39 1.11 9.54 -7.81
CA ARG A 39 -0.26 9.79 -7.40
C ARG A 39 -0.68 8.93 -6.21
N ILE A 40 -1.73 9.37 -5.53
CA ILE A 40 -2.41 8.59 -4.50
C ILE A 40 -3.68 8.01 -5.11
N THR A 41 -3.69 6.68 -5.28
CA THR A 41 -4.83 5.93 -5.81
C THR A 41 -5.51 5.15 -4.70
N GLY A 42 -6.84 5.23 -4.62
CA GLY A 42 -7.66 4.49 -3.68
C GLY A 42 -8.23 3.20 -4.28
N LEU A 43 -8.40 2.18 -3.44
CA LEU A 43 -9.13 0.96 -3.77
C LEU A 43 -10.14 0.68 -2.67
N ILE A 44 -11.42 0.78 -3.01
CA ILE A 44 -12.54 0.61 -2.08
C ILE A 44 -13.43 -0.56 -2.50
N GLY A 45 -14.39 -0.91 -1.65
CA GLY A 45 -15.41 -1.92 -1.91
C GLY A 45 -15.79 -2.66 -0.62
N PRO A 46 -16.92 -3.36 -0.60
CA PRO A 46 -17.38 -4.12 0.56
C PRO A 46 -16.40 -5.24 0.93
N ASN A 47 -16.61 -5.84 2.12
CA ASN A 47 -15.83 -7.01 2.53
C ASN A 47 -16.03 -8.16 1.54
N GLY A 48 -14.95 -8.88 1.24
CA GLY A 48 -14.98 -9.97 0.25
C GLY A 48 -14.99 -9.51 -1.23
N SER A 49 -14.89 -8.21 -1.54
CA SER A 49 -14.88 -7.74 -2.93
C SER A 49 -13.59 -8.01 -3.72
N GLY A 50 -12.55 -8.58 -3.09
CA GLY A 50 -11.32 -8.98 -3.76
C GLY A 50 -10.13 -8.02 -3.63
N LYS A 51 -10.24 -6.92 -2.87
CA LYS A 51 -9.18 -5.88 -2.71
C LYS A 51 -7.85 -6.46 -2.22
N THR A 52 -7.87 -7.15 -1.10
CA THR A 52 -6.67 -7.77 -0.50
C THR A 52 -6.10 -8.87 -1.41
N THR A 53 -6.94 -9.59 -2.14
CA THR A 53 -6.51 -10.57 -3.15
C THR A 53 -5.75 -9.89 -4.29
N LEU A 54 -6.25 -8.76 -4.80
CA LEU A 54 -5.58 -8.00 -5.84
C LEU A 54 -4.22 -7.48 -5.35
N PHE A 55 -4.13 -6.92 -4.14
CA PHE A 55 -2.87 -6.49 -3.54
C PHE A 55 -1.88 -7.66 -3.39
N ASN A 56 -2.36 -8.82 -2.92
CA ASN A 56 -1.56 -10.03 -2.85
C ASN A 56 -1.02 -10.46 -4.21
N SER A 57 -1.82 -10.34 -5.26
CA SER A 57 -1.40 -10.67 -6.62
C SER A 57 -0.35 -9.68 -7.15
N ILE A 58 -0.52 -8.37 -6.91
CA ILE A 58 0.45 -7.34 -7.33
C ILE A 58 1.82 -7.59 -6.70
N VAL A 59 1.89 -7.96 -5.42
CA VAL A 59 3.16 -8.22 -4.74
C VAL A 59 3.68 -9.66 -4.89
N GLY A 60 3.01 -10.50 -5.67
CA GLY A 60 3.46 -11.86 -5.97
C GLY A 60 3.20 -12.91 -4.89
N TYR A 61 2.32 -12.62 -3.91
CA TYR A 61 1.87 -13.62 -2.92
C TYR A 61 0.94 -14.68 -3.53
N HIS A 62 0.09 -14.26 -4.47
CA HIS A 62 -0.81 -15.15 -5.19
C HIS A 62 -0.48 -15.09 -6.68
N PRO A 63 -0.12 -16.22 -7.29
CA PRO A 63 0.00 -16.30 -8.73
C PRO A 63 -1.37 -16.06 -9.37
N LEU A 64 -1.40 -15.38 -10.52
CA LEU A 64 -2.62 -15.18 -11.29
C LEU A 64 -3.06 -16.48 -11.95
N ASP A 65 -4.38 -16.65 -12.12
CA ASP A 65 -4.94 -17.71 -12.95
C ASP A 65 -4.99 -17.25 -14.42
N SER A 66 -5.25 -15.94 -14.66
CA SER A 66 -5.13 -15.29 -15.97
C SER A 66 -4.90 -13.79 -15.85
N GLY A 67 -4.57 -13.15 -16.96
CA GLY A 67 -4.26 -11.72 -17.02
C GLY A 67 -2.79 -11.43 -16.82
N SER A 68 -2.47 -10.16 -16.68
CA SER A 68 -1.09 -9.68 -16.50
C SER A 68 -1.02 -8.48 -15.56
N ILE A 69 0.11 -8.36 -14.86
CA ILE A 69 0.47 -7.19 -14.04
C ILE A 69 1.82 -6.70 -14.50
N LYS A 70 1.88 -5.41 -14.84
CA LYS A 70 3.13 -4.75 -15.24
C LYS A 70 3.51 -3.66 -14.26
N PHE A 71 4.80 -3.50 -14.05
CA PHE A 71 5.40 -2.40 -13.31
C PHE A 71 6.42 -1.70 -14.21
N LYS A 72 6.23 -0.40 -14.45
CA LYS A 72 7.06 0.36 -15.42
C LYS A 72 7.14 -0.34 -16.78
N GLY A 73 6.01 -0.87 -17.26
CA GLY A 73 5.93 -1.62 -18.52
C GLY A 73 6.52 -3.02 -18.49
N LYS A 74 7.20 -3.45 -17.42
CA LYS A 74 7.77 -4.80 -17.26
C LYS A 74 6.77 -5.74 -16.61
N GLU A 75 6.61 -6.94 -17.19
CA GLU A 75 5.74 -7.99 -16.63
C GLU A 75 6.28 -8.50 -15.29
N ILE A 76 5.43 -8.48 -14.25
CA ILE A 76 5.78 -8.91 -12.89
C ILE A 76 4.93 -10.06 -12.36
N SER A 77 3.88 -10.49 -13.07
CA SER A 77 2.89 -11.49 -12.60
C SER A 77 3.49 -12.83 -12.18
N LYS A 78 4.67 -13.18 -12.71
CA LYS A 78 5.38 -14.44 -12.42
C LYS A 78 6.55 -14.27 -11.47
N LEU A 79 6.82 -13.05 -11.01
CA LEU A 79 7.92 -12.77 -10.09
C LEU A 79 7.52 -13.12 -8.66
N ARG A 80 8.51 -13.52 -7.86
CA ARG A 80 8.36 -13.79 -6.42
C ARG A 80 8.41 -12.49 -5.63
N VAL A 81 7.79 -12.48 -4.45
CA VAL A 81 7.76 -11.33 -3.53
C VAL A 81 9.12 -10.62 -3.38
N PRO A 82 10.27 -11.30 -3.13
CA PRO A 82 11.54 -10.60 -2.98
C PRO A 82 12.02 -9.91 -4.26
N GLN A 83 11.66 -10.43 -5.43
CA GLN A 83 12.02 -9.82 -6.72
C GLN A 83 11.22 -8.54 -6.95
N ILE A 84 9.91 -8.58 -6.66
CA ILE A 84 9.01 -7.42 -6.76
C ILE A 84 9.41 -6.33 -5.74
N ALA A 85 9.73 -6.72 -4.51
CA ALA A 85 10.21 -5.79 -3.49
C ALA A 85 11.50 -5.06 -3.91
N ARG A 86 12.46 -5.79 -4.52
CA ARG A 86 13.71 -5.19 -5.06
C ARG A 86 13.47 -4.22 -6.21
N MET A 87 12.33 -4.30 -6.89
CA MET A 87 11.92 -3.36 -7.92
C MET A 87 11.32 -2.07 -7.35
N GLY A 88 11.14 -1.99 -6.02
CA GLY A 88 10.59 -0.81 -5.35
C GLY A 88 9.10 -0.89 -5.05
N ILE A 89 8.44 -2.04 -5.20
CA ILE A 89 7.05 -2.22 -4.78
C ILE A 89 7.04 -2.84 -3.38
N LEU A 90 6.55 -2.09 -2.41
CA LEU A 90 6.41 -2.56 -1.04
C LEU A 90 4.94 -2.58 -0.63
N ARG A 91 4.56 -3.51 0.24
CA ARG A 91 3.24 -3.55 0.85
C ARG A 91 3.36 -3.58 2.36
N THR A 92 2.58 -2.74 3.03
CA THR A 92 2.32 -2.89 4.47
C THR A 92 1.23 -3.94 4.68
N PHE A 93 1.24 -4.60 5.83
CA PHE A 93 0.25 -5.61 6.16
C PHE A 93 -0.83 -5.03 7.07
N GLN A 94 -2.03 -5.63 7.04
CA GLN A 94 -3.15 -5.27 7.92
C GLN A 94 -2.78 -5.42 9.42
N GLN A 95 -1.93 -6.42 9.76
CA GLN A 95 -1.35 -6.57 11.09
C GLN A 95 0.03 -5.91 11.14
N THR A 96 0.23 -5.06 12.14
CA THR A 96 1.51 -4.36 12.35
C THR A 96 2.66 -5.35 12.54
N ARG A 97 3.68 -5.25 11.70
CA ARG A 97 4.86 -6.13 11.73
C ARG A 97 6.07 -5.38 12.28
N ILE A 98 6.04 -5.08 13.57
CA ILE A 98 7.18 -4.55 14.30
C ILE A 98 7.84 -5.63 15.16
N TYR A 99 9.11 -5.48 15.43
CA TYR A 99 9.83 -6.31 16.39
C TYR A 99 9.59 -5.76 17.80
N SER A 100 8.52 -6.19 18.45
CA SER A 100 8.00 -5.63 19.70
C SER A 100 8.99 -5.59 20.86
N LYS A 101 10.01 -6.46 20.85
CA LYS A 101 11.08 -6.51 21.87
C LYS A 101 12.28 -5.60 21.53
N MET A 102 12.30 -4.94 20.40
CA MET A 102 13.31 -3.98 19.99
C MET A 102 12.83 -2.55 20.18
N ASN A 103 13.75 -1.60 20.35
CA ASN A 103 13.38 -0.18 20.33
C ASN A 103 13.09 0.31 18.90
N CYS A 104 12.56 1.54 18.76
CA CYS A 104 12.16 2.07 17.46
C CYS A 104 13.33 2.16 16.49
N VAL A 105 14.51 2.67 16.91
CA VAL A 105 15.68 2.77 16.03
C VAL A 105 16.09 1.39 15.52
N LYS A 106 16.16 0.37 16.38
CA LYS A 106 16.51 -0.99 15.95
C LYS A 106 15.51 -1.56 14.96
N ASN A 107 14.20 -1.28 15.13
CA ASN A 107 13.19 -1.64 14.14
C ASN A 107 13.46 -1.00 12.77
N MET A 108 13.84 0.28 12.76
CA MET A 108 14.21 0.99 11.52
C MET A 108 15.41 0.35 10.84
N LEU A 109 16.49 0.08 11.60
CA LEU A 109 17.74 -0.47 11.07
C LEU A 109 17.56 -1.88 10.47
N VAL A 110 16.73 -2.73 11.08
CA VAL A 110 16.40 -4.06 10.52
C VAL A 110 15.64 -3.98 9.20
N SER A 111 14.98 -2.85 8.90
CA SER A 111 14.22 -2.66 7.67
C SER A 111 15.07 -2.25 6.46
N VAL A 112 16.36 -1.93 6.68
CA VAL A 112 17.27 -1.53 5.60
C VAL A 112 17.48 -2.70 4.63
N PRO A 113 17.30 -2.50 3.30
CA PRO A 113 17.53 -3.57 2.34
C PRO A 113 19.01 -3.96 2.29
N HIS A 114 19.28 -5.23 2.47
CA HIS A 114 20.64 -5.79 2.34
C HIS A 114 21.06 -5.83 0.86
N ARG A 115 21.36 -4.66 0.27
CA ARG A 115 21.71 -4.58 -1.16
C ARG A 115 23.12 -5.10 -1.46
N HIS A 116 24.04 -5.17 -0.47
CA HIS A 116 25.46 -5.51 -0.67
C HIS A 116 26.11 -6.26 0.51
N GLU A 117 25.37 -7.06 1.29
CA GLU A 117 25.98 -7.78 2.38
C GLU A 117 26.81 -8.98 1.91
N THR A 118 28.12 -8.84 2.09
CA THR A 118 29.05 -9.95 2.24
C THR A 118 28.91 -10.46 3.68
N TYR A 119 29.21 -11.74 3.95
CA TYR A 119 29.21 -12.34 5.30
C TYR A 119 29.92 -11.49 6.38
N ARG A 120 30.80 -10.58 5.97
CA ARG A 120 31.54 -9.65 6.85
C ARG A 120 30.70 -8.49 7.39
N THR A 121 29.67 -8.05 6.65
CA THR A 121 28.82 -6.90 7.05
C THR A 121 27.65 -7.32 7.96
N MET A 122 27.37 -8.61 8.05
CA MET A 122 26.31 -9.17 8.89
C MET A 122 26.51 -8.93 10.41
N PHE A 123 27.76 -8.61 10.82
CA PHE A 123 28.15 -8.34 12.21
C PHE A 123 28.71 -6.93 12.41
N SER A 124 28.71 -6.08 11.38
CA SER A 124 29.15 -4.69 11.49
C SER A 124 28.01 -3.78 11.94
N GLU A 125 28.35 -2.73 12.67
CA GLU A 125 27.42 -1.64 12.95
C GLU A 125 26.99 -0.99 11.64
N HIS A 126 25.72 -0.54 11.57
CA HIS A 126 25.23 0.21 10.41
C HIS A 126 26.04 1.50 10.24
N PRO A 127 26.31 1.93 8.99
CA PRO A 127 26.94 3.22 8.74
C PRO A 127 26.18 4.36 9.44
N PRO A 128 26.85 5.40 9.93
CA PRO A 128 26.19 6.53 10.61
C PRO A 128 25.04 7.14 9.83
N GLU A 129 25.17 7.24 8.50
CA GLU A 129 24.15 7.79 7.60
C GLU A 129 22.83 7.00 7.65
N VAL A 130 22.90 5.69 7.87
CA VAL A 130 21.71 4.83 8.00
C VAL A 130 20.97 5.11 9.31
N THR A 131 21.73 5.35 10.39
CA THR A 131 21.16 5.72 11.69
C THR A 131 20.56 7.12 11.64
N GLU A 132 21.24 8.08 11.04
CA GLU A 132 20.72 9.43 10.82
C GLU A 132 19.41 9.39 10.02
N ARG A 133 19.37 8.62 8.93
CA ARG A 133 18.18 8.42 8.14
C ARG A 133 17.04 7.79 8.93
N ALA A 134 17.33 6.84 9.79
CA ALA A 134 16.34 6.22 10.69
C ALA A 134 15.77 7.27 11.67
N GLU A 135 16.61 8.11 12.26
CA GLU A 135 16.17 9.16 13.17
C GLU A 135 15.36 10.26 12.46
N GLU A 136 15.75 10.69 11.25
CA GLU A 136 14.97 11.61 10.43
C GLU A 136 13.57 11.07 10.13
N LEU A 137 13.44 9.79 9.75
CA LEU A 137 12.15 9.18 9.48
C LEU A 137 11.31 8.99 10.74
N LEU A 138 11.94 8.72 11.89
CA LEU A 138 11.25 8.71 13.19
C LEU A 138 10.76 10.11 13.58
N ASP A 139 11.51 11.16 13.27
CA ASP A 139 11.06 12.55 13.47
C ASP A 139 9.89 12.88 12.53
N TYR A 140 10.02 12.50 11.25
CA TYR A 140 8.97 12.68 10.25
C TYR A 140 7.62 12.08 10.70
N VAL A 141 7.63 10.90 11.33
CA VAL A 141 6.39 10.28 11.85
C VAL A 141 6.04 10.73 13.27
N GLY A 142 6.85 11.60 13.90
CA GLY A 142 6.62 12.12 15.25
C GLY A 142 6.96 11.13 16.37
N LEU A 143 7.91 10.22 16.12
CA LEU A 143 8.37 9.23 17.10
C LEU A 143 9.82 9.46 17.58
N TYR A 144 10.47 10.58 17.17
CA TYR A 144 11.86 10.85 17.53
C TYR A 144 12.11 10.81 19.04
N GLN A 145 11.24 11.42 19.85
CA GLN A 145 11.38 11.43 21.30
C GLN A 145 11.22 10.03 21.93
N LYS A 146 10.66 9.08 21.18
CA LYS A 146 10.43 7.69 21.59
C LYS A 146 11.37 6.70 20.91
N ARG A 147 12.40 7.17 20.21
CA ARG A 147 13.26 6.35 19.37
C ARG A 147 13.98 5.22 20.12
N PHE A 148 14.23 5.38 21.41
CA PHE A 148 14.83 4.35 22.26
C PHE A 148 13.80 3.55 23.08
N LEU A 149 12.51 3.89 23.01
CA LEU A 149 11.45 3.13 23.67
C LEU A 149 11.28 1.77 23.00
N ILE A 150 11.02 0.74 23.79
CA ILE A 150 10.65 -0.59 23.25
C ILE A 150 9.37 -0.44 22.44
N SER A 151 9.38 -0.90 21.20
CA SER A 151 8.28 -0.64 20.27
C SER A 151 6.97 -1.33 20.67
N GLY A 152 7.03 -2.39 21.47
CA GLY A 152 5.86 -3.03 22.06
C GLY A 152 5.11 -2.14 23.05
N ASP A 153 5.78 -1.15 23.65
CA ASP A 153 5.19 -0.20 24.60
C ASP A 153 4.54 1.02 23.93
N LEU A 154 4.66 1.12 22.63
CA LEU A 154 3.97 2.12 21.82
C LEU A 154 2.46 1.82 21.76
N SER A 155 1.64 2.88 21.72
CA SER A 155 0.22 2.70 21.39
C SER A 155 0.07 2.11 19.98
N PHE A 156 -1.05 1.43 19.70
CA PHE A 156 -1.30 0.81 18.40
C PHE A 156 -1.12 1.79 17.23
N GLY A 157 -1.63 3.03 17.34
CA GLY A 157 -1.43 4.06 16.33
C GLY A 157 0.04 4.46 16.14
N GLN A 158 0.83 4.49 17.23
CA GLN A 158 2.26 4.75 17.16
C GLN A 158 3.03 3.59 16.53
N GLN A 159 2.61 2.35 16.77
CA GLN A 159 3.17 1.17 16.10
C GLN A 159 2.92 1.22 14.59
N LYS A 160 1.74 1.66 14.15
CA LYS A 160 1.42 1.89 12.73
C LYS A 160 2.31 2.98 12.12
N LEU A 161 2.57 4.07 12.84
CA LEU A 161 3.50 5.10 12.40
C LEU A 161 4.94 4.59 12.30
N LEU A 162 5.38 3.74 13.24
CA LEU A 162 6.68 3.09 13.16
C LEU A 162 6.77 2.16 11.95
N GLU A 163 5.74 1.33 11.71
CA GLU A 163 5.67 0.45 10.53
C GLU A 163 5.76 1.26 9.23
N PHE A 164 5.07 2.40 9.16
CA PHE A 164 5.16 3.30 8.01
C PHE A 164 6.58 3.86 7.85
N ALA A 165 7.22 4.32 8.92
CA ALA A 165 8.61 4.78 8.88
C ALA A 165 9.57 3.67 8.44
N MET A 166 9.40 2.43 8.93
CA MET A 166 10.17 1.26 8.49
C MET A 166 10.01 0.99 6.99
N ALA A 167 8.80 1.15 6.46
CA ALA A 167 8.56 1.04 5.02
C ALA A 167 9.32 2.11 4.23
N LEU A 168 9.39 3.35 4.73
CA LEU A 168 10.14 4.43 4.10
C LEU A 168 11.66 4.22 4.10
N MET A 169 12.22 3.46 5.07
CA MET A 169 13.65 3.08 5.07
C MET A 169 14.07 2.29 3.83
N THR A 170 13.13 1.62 3.17
CA THR A 170 13.42 0.83 1.97
C THR A 170 13.43 1.66 0.69
N GLU A 171 13.09 2.97 0.77
CA GLU A 171 12.97 3.89 -0.36
C GLU A 171 12.07 3.33 -1.47
N PRO A 172 10.80 2.99 -1.18
CA PRO A 172 9.92 2.38 -2.15
C PRO A 172 9.52 3.38 -3.24
N GLU A 173 9.37 2.91 -4.48
CA GLU A 173 8.74 3.70 -5.54
C GLU A 173 7.21 3.66 -5.44
N VAL A 174 6.69 2.52 -4.99
CA VAL A 174 5.26 2.30 -4.73
C VAL A 174 5.06 1.67 -3.36
N LEU A 175 4.17 2.25 -2.59
CA LEU A 175 3.74 1.70 -1.32
C LEU A 175 2.25 1.31 -1.39
N LEU A 176 1.98 0.01 -1.29
CA LEU A 176 0.63 -0.53 -1.15
C LEU A 176 0.26 -0.54 0.33
N LEU A 177 -0.76 0.22 0.70
CA LEU A 177 -1.23 0.37 2.08
C LEU A 177 -2.56 -0.35 2.25
N ASP A 178 -2.60 -1.33 3.15
CA ASP A 178 -3.81 -2.11 3.42
C ASP A 178 -4.41 -1.66 4.76
N GLU A 179 -5.47 -0.86 4.68
CA GLU A 179 -6.21 -0.27 5.82
C GLU A 179 -5.29 0.45 6.82
N PRO A 180 -4.50 1.45 6.39
CA PRO A 180 -3.53 2.10 7.25
C PRO A 180 -4.15 2.80 8.47
N THR A 181 -5.45 3.16 8.42
CA THR A 181 -6.14 3.82 9.55
C THR A 181 -6.92 2.87 10.45
N ALA A 182 -6.97 1.56 10.14
CA ALA A 182 -7.70 0.60 10.96
C ALA A 182 -7.17 0.55 12.40
N GLY A 183 -8.06 0.69 13.38
CA GLY A 183 -7.70 0.66 14.81
C GLY A 183 -6.96 1.89 15.34
N ILE A 184 -6.75 2.92 14.52
CA ILE A 184 -6.15 4.18 14.96
C ILE A 184 -7.20 5.09 15.58
N ASN A 185 -6.84 5.75 16.69
CA ASN A 185 -7.69 6.77 17.31
C ASN A 185 -8.00 7.89 16.28
N PRO A 186 -9.27 8.30 16.13
CA PRO A 186 -9.69 9.34 15.17
C PRO A 186 -8.86 10.63 15.24
N THR A 187 -8.37 11.02 16.41
CA THR A 187 -7.51 12.21 16.56
C THR A 187 -6.16 12.08 15.86
N LEU A 188 -5.65 10.86 15.66
CA LEU A 188 -4.37 10.59 15.01
C LEU A 188 -4.50 10.35 13.51
N ILE A 189 -5.71 10.09 13.01
CA ILE A 189 -5.97 9.78 11.59
C ILE A 189 -5.53 10.94 10.69
N ASN A 190 -5.89 12.18 11.02
CA ASN A 190 -5.51 13.35 10.23
C ASN A 190 -3.98 13.48 10.15
N GLY A 191 -3.27 13.24 11.26
CA GLY A 191 -1.81 13.25 11.28
C GLY A 191 -1.19 12.16 10.40
N LEU A 192 -1.81 10.98 10.29
CA LEU A 192 -1.35 9.94 9.36
C LEU A 192 -1.62 10.35 7.90
N ILE A 193 -2.81 10.87 7.59
CA ILE A 193 -3.16 11.36 6.24
C ILE A 193 -2.14 12.41 5.77
N ASP A 194 -1.80 13.38 6.62
CA ASP A 194 -0.81 14.41 6.30
C ASP A 194 0.58 13.82 6.00
N ARG A 195 0.99 12.79 6.75
CA ARG A 195 2.26 12.09 6.52
C ARG A 195 2.24 11.32 5.20
N LEU A 196 1.14 10.64 4.88
CA LEU A 196 0.99 9.94 3.60
C LEU A 196 1.06 10.92 2.42
N ARG A 197 0.36 12.06 2.49
CA ARG A 197 0.45 13.11 1.46
C ARG A 197 1.88 13.64 1.31
N ARG A 198 2.54 13.97 2.40
CA ARG A 198 3.92 14.45 2.37
C ARG A 198 4.90 13.40 1.83
N ALA A 199 4.69 12.12 2.09
CA ALA A 199 5.50 11.06 1.49
C ALA A 199 5.31 11.01 -0.03
N ASN A 200 4.08 11.17 -0.51
CA ASN A 200 3.80 11.27 -1.94
C ASN A 200 4.41 12.56 -2.54
N GLU A 201 4.11 13.74 -1.99
CA GLU A 201 4.49 15.04 -2.56
C GLU A 201 5.99 15.32 -2.47
N LYS A 202 6.64 15.01 -1.32
CA LYS A 202 8.03 15.37 -1.04
C LYS A 202 9.03 14.27 -1.35
N MET A 203 8.64 13.00 -1.21
CA MET A 203 9.51 11.86 -1.46
C MET A 203 9.21 11.20 -2.82
N GLY A 204 8.16 11.64 -3.54
CA GLY A 204 7.79 11.11 -4.85
C GLY A 204 7.22 9.69 -4.84
N ILE A 205 6.84 9.17 -3.66
CA ILE A 205 6.34 7.81 -3.50
C ILE A 205 4.91 7.70 -4.04
N THR A 206 4.66 6.76 -4.94
CA THR A 206 3.32 6.43 -5.39
C THR A 206 2.59 5.65 -4.29
N LEU A 207 1.37 6.04 -3.96
CA LEU A 207 0.57 5.33 -2.95
C LEU A 207 -0.62 4.64 -3.60
N PHE A 208 -0.81 3.35 -3.30
CA PHE A 208 -2.00 2.61 -3.64
C PHE A 208 -2.64 2.10 -2.34
N VAL A 209 -3.83 2.63 -1.99
CA VAL A 209 -4.37 2.54 -0.64
C VAL A 209 -5.71 1.81 -0.64
N ILE A 210 -5.82 0.71 0.10
CA ILE A 210 -7.11 0.12 0.47
C ILE A 210 -7.59 0.79 1.75
N GLU A 211 -8.80 1.30 1.75
CA GLU A 211 -9.44 1.88 2.93
C GLU A 211 -10.94 1.59 2.95
N HIS A 212 -11.45 1.35 4.16
CA HIS A 212 -12.89 1.21 4.41
C HIS A 212 -13.52 2.50 4.92
N ASN A 213 -12.71 3.38 5.49
CA ASN A 213 -13.18 4.69 5.95
C ASN A 213 -13.30 5.63 4.76
N MET A 214 -14.55 5.80 4.28
CA MET A 214 -14.84 6.66 3.12
C MET A 214 -14.34 8.09 3.32
N ARG A 215 -14.45 8.65 4.53
CA ARG A 215 -13.93 9.99 4.84
C ARG A 215 -12.41 10.09 4.62
N VAL A 216 -11.67 9.06 5.00
CA VAL A 216 -10.21 9.01 4.82
C VAL A 216 -9.85 8.95 3.35
N ILE A 217 -10.42 7.98 2.62
CA ILE A 217 -10.04 7.75 1.24
C ILE A 217 -10.46 8.90 0.32
N MET A 218 -11.63 9.51 0.55
CA MET A 218 -12.10 10.67 -0.19
C MET A 218 -11.21 11.89 0.02
N ASN A 219 -10.62 12.04 1.21
CA ASN A 219 -9.66 13.13 1.47
C ASN A 219 -8.25 12.83 0.97
N LEU A 220 -7.86 11.55 0.85
CA LEU A 220 -6.48 11.16 0.57
C LEU A 220 -6.22 10.92 -0.93
N ALA A 221 -7.12 10.19 -1.61
CA ALA A 221 -6.91 9.73 -2.98
C ALA A 221 -7.31 10.78 -4.02
N GLU A 222 -6.59 10.78 -5.13
CA GLU A 222 -6.90 11.60 -6.31
C GLU A 222 -7.79 10.83 -7.32
N HIS A 223 -7.65 9.51 -7.33
CA HIS A 223 -8.45 8.59 -8.13
C HIS A 223 -8.79 7.36 -7.31
N ILE A 224 -10.00 6.84 -7.47
CA ILE A 224 -10.51 5.72 -6.68
C ILE A 224 -11.10 4.66 -7.62
N TYR A 225 -10.71 3.40 -7.38
CA TYR A 225 -11.34 2.22 -7.94
C TYR A 225 -12.26 1.58 -6.89
N CYS A 226 -13.47 1.19 -7.29
CA CYS A 226 -14.39 0.46 -6.44
C CYS A 226 -14.56 -0.97 -6.96
N LEU A 227 -14.28 -1.97 -6.12
CA LEU A 227 -14.51 -3.38 -6.42
C LEU A 227 -15.80 -3.87 -5.74
N ALA A 228 -16.56 -4.69 -6.45
CA ALA A 228 -17.66 -5.47 -5.91
C ALA A 228 -17.69 -6.85 -6.56
N ASN A 229 -17.92 -7.91 -5.76
CA ASN A 229 -18.02 -9.30 -6.23
C ASN A 229 -16.86 -9.72 -7.16
N GLY A 230 -15.64 -9.30 -6.82
CA GLY A 230 -14.43 -9.61 -7.58
C GLY A 230 -14.27 -8.84 -8.89
N LYS A 231 -15.10 -7.84 -9.19
CA LYS A 231 -15.07 -7.05 -10.43
C LYS A 231 -14.89 -5.56 -10.16
N LEU A 232 -14.38 -4.84 -11.14
CA LEU A 232 -14.38 -3.38 -11.12
C LEU A 232 -15.83 -2.87 -11.32
N LEU A 233 -16.37 -2.20 -10.31
CA LEU A 233 -17.72 -1.66 -10.31
C LEU A 233 -17.76 -0.23 -10.85
N ALA A 234 -16.83 0.60 -10.39
CA ALA A 234 -16.73 2.02 -10.74
C ALA A 234 -15.32 2.53 -10.57
N GLU A 235 -15.00 3.63 -11.26
CA GLU A 235 -13.74 4.36 -11.11
C GLU A 235 -13.92 5.86 -11.34
N GLY A 236 -13.09 6.67 -10.72
CA GLY A 236 -13.11 8.12 -10.93
C GLY A 236 -12.51 8.91 -9.77
N THR A 237 -12.75 10.23 -9.82
CA THR A 237 -12.40 11.13 -8.72
C THR A 237 -13.25 10.83 -7.47
N PRO A 238 -12.79 11.24 -6.26
CA PRO A 238 -13.55 11.06 -5.02
C PRO A 238 -15.02 11.52 -5.15
N ASP A 239 -15.26 12.70 -5.70
CA ASP A 239 -16.62 13.25 -5.86
C ASP A 239 -17.50 12.37 -6.77
N LYS A 240 -16.91 11.84 -7.86
CA LYS A 240 -17.63 10.95 -8.78
C LYS A 240 -18.01 9.63 -8.09
N ILE A 241 -17.10 9.06 -7.32
CA ILE A 241 -17.29 7.80 -6.61
C ILE A 241 -18.32 7.96 -5.47
N GLN A 242 -18.24 9.06 -4.72
CA GLN A 242 -19.16 9.32 -3.60
C GLN A 242 -20.62 9.45 -4.05
N ASN A 243 -20.85 9.95 -5.29
CA ASN A 243 -22.17 10.16 -5.85
C ASN A 243 -22.62 9.02 -6.80
N ASP A 244 -21.81 7.99 -7.01
CA ASP A 244 -22.18 6.85 -7.86
C ASP A 244 -23.17 5.93 -7.12
N LYS A 245 -24.41 5.86 -7.61
CA LYS A 245 -25.47 5.04 -7.02
C LYS A 245 -25.07 3.57 -6.90
N ARG A 246 -24.33 3.03 -7.87
CA ARG A 246 -23.85 1.62 -7.86
C ARG A 246 -22.92 1.38 -6.68
N VAL A 247 -22.05 2.36 -6.38
CA VAL A 247 -21.13 2.29 -5.22
C VAL A 247 -21.92 2.35 -3.92
N ILE A 248 -22.88 3.29 -3.82
CA ILE A 248 -23.73 3.41 -2.64
C ILE A 248 -24.52 2.11 -2.40
N ASP A 249 -25.15 1.57 -3.43
CA ASP A 249 -25.93 0.33 -3.36
C ASP A 249 -25.05 -0.88 -2.95
N ALA A 250 -23.81 -0.96 -3.45
CA ALA A 250 -22.87 -2.02 -3.08
C ALA A 250 -22.48 -2.02 -1.59
N TYR A 251 -22.44 -0.84 -0.97
CA TYR A 251 -22.19 -0.73 0.47
C TYR A 251 -23.43 -0.92 1.33
N LEU A 252 -24.62 -0.53 0.83
CA LEU A 252 -25.89 -0.68 1.55
C LEU A 252 -26.51 -2.08 1.36
N GLY A 253 -26.33 -2.69 0.19
CA GLY A 253 -26.88 -4.00 -0.16
C GLY A 253 -26.15 -5.21 0.43
N GLY A 254 -25.04 -5.03 1.11
CA GLY A 254 -24.25 -6.09 1.73
C GLY A 254 -24.85 -6.70 3.02
N HIS A 255 -26.10 -6.37 3.36
CA HIS A 255 -26.82 -6.87 4.54
C HIS A 255 -28.11 -7.62 4.18
N ALA A 256 -28.19 -8.21 2.97
CA ALA A 256 -29.29 -9.09 2.60
C ALA A 256 -28.85 -10.54 2.52
#